data_7c6907ac87acc88dcdbf28e12e9154fa
#
_entry.id   7c6907ac87acc88dcdbf28e12e9154fa
#
_cell.length_a   1.000
_cell.length_b   1.000
_cell.length_c   1.000
_cell.angle_alpha   90.00
_cell.angle_beta   90.00
_cell.angle_gamma   90.00
#
_symmetry.space_group_name_H-M   'P 1'
#
loop_
_entity.id
_entity.type
_entity.pdbx_description
1 polymer ?
#
loop_
_entity_poly.entity_id
_entity_poly.type
_entity_poly.pdbx_seq_one_letter_code
_entity_poly.pdbx_strand_id
1 'polypeptide(L)'
;GGSSGGGGGEDAGSLGPRRRQIYLLQRKKGKLGAGLGRTTGWIHRATLKKGGVEMVGGVQYEKVDDDGLHVKVGRERRVLAVDTVVVCAGQVSDASLEAPLLALGVPTFTIGGAHLAAELDAKRAIDQGVRRPRSGISPHISPHLPP
;
A
#
# COMPACT_ATOMS: atom_id res chain seq x y z
N GLY A 1 -13.89 69.36 -19.73
CA GLY A 1 -13.63 68.27 -20.66
C GLY A 1 -12.59 67.32 -20.05
N GLY A 2 -12.95 66.13 -19.74
CA GLY A 2 -12.02 65.15 -19.23
C GLY A 2 -12.61 63.78 -19.40
N SER A 3 -12.03 62.98 -20.25
CA SER A 3 -12.46 61.64 -20.60
C SER A 3 -11.86 60.62 -19.68
N SER A 4 -12.72 59.81 -19.14
CA SER A 4 -12.41 58.63 -18.36
C SER A 4 -11.97 57.46 -19.24
N GLY A 5 -10.87 56.83 -18.94
CA GLY A 5 -10.47 55.54 -19.46
C GLY A 5 -10.63 54.47 -18.39
N GLY A 6 -11.66 53.66 -18.51
CA GLY A 6 -11.81 52.47 -17.69
C GLY A 6 -10.92 51.37 -18.21
N GLY A 7 -9.91 50.99 -17.46
CA GLY A 7 -9.15 49.76 -17.64
C GLY A 7 -9.79 48.65 -16.85
N GLY A 8 -10.44 47.70 -17.51
CA GLY A 8 -10.89 46.46 -16.91
C GLY A 8 -9.66 45.63 -16.54
N GLY A 9 -9.37 45.56 -15.27
CA GLY A 9 -8.46 44.58 -14.74
C GLY A 9 -9.15 43.21 -14.74
N GLU A 10 -8.75 42.32 -15.64
CA GLU A 10 -9.06 40.91 -15.53
C GLU A 10 -8.41 40.39 -14.25
N ASP A 11 -9.23 40.12 -13.28
CA ASP A 11 -8.84 39.34 -12.11
C ASP A 11 -8.31 38.00 -12.58
N ALA A 12 -7.01 37.92 -12.80
CA ALA A 12 -6.27 36.66 -12.83
C ALA A 12 -6.44 36.07 -11.45
N GLY A 13 -7.49 35.27 -11.29
CA GLY A 13 -7.79 34.56 -10.06
C GLY A 13 -6.54 33.91 -9.55
N SER A 14 -6.10 34.37 -8.40
CA SER A 14 -5.05 33.75 -7.60
C SER A 14 -5.44 32.30 -7.37
N LEU A 15 -4.90 31.40 -8.21
CA LEU A 15 -4.91 29.98 -7.97
C LEU A 15 -3.98 29.74 -6.78
N GLY A 16 -4.51 29.91 -5.58
CA GLY A 16 -3.84 29.43 -4.37
C GLY A 16 -3.42 27.97 -4.59
N PRO A 17 -2.40 27.49 -3.89
CA PRO A 17 -1.87 26.14 -4.11
C PRO A 17 -3.03 25.16 -4.05
N ARG A 18 -3.33 24.50 -5.21
CA ARG A 18 -4.39 23.47 -5.29
C ARG A 18 -4.08 22.42 -4.26
N ARG A 19 -4.83 22.41 -3.18
CA ARG A 19 -4.72 21.35 -2.17
C ARG A 19 -5.05 20.04 -2.84
N ARG A 20 -4.10 19.10 -2.81
CA ARG A 20 -4.34 17.74 -3.30
C ARG A 20 -5.40 17.09 -2.42
N GLN A 21 -6.42 16.53 -3.05
CA GLN A 21 -7.36 15.64 -2.38
C GLN A 21 -6.72 14.26 -2.30
N ILE A 22 -6.57 13.73 -1.09
CA ILE A 22 -5.91 12.44 -0.87
C ILE A 22 -6.89 11.49 -0.18
N TYR A 23 -7.05 10.31 -0.76
CA TYR A 23 -7.81 9.21 -0.20
C TYR A 23 -6.86 8.10 0.23
N LEU A 24 -6.94 7.67 1.47
CA LEU A 24 -6.25 6.48 1.97
C LEU A 24 -7.28 5.37 2.15
N LEU A 25 -7.20 4.34 1.32
CA LEU A 25 -8.19 3.29 1.21
C LEU A 25 -7.64 1.97 1.73
N GLN A 26 -8.47 1.18 2.42
CA GLN A 26 -8.11 -0.19 2.79
C GLN A 26 -9.29 -1.14 2.62
N ARG A 27 -9.05 -2.40 2.20
CA ARG A 27 -10.07 -3.46 2.08
C ARG A 27 -10.57 -3.94 3.43
N LYS A 28 -9.69 -4.01 4.42
CA LYS A 28 -10.04 -4.45 5.78
C LYS A 28 -11.04 -3.47 6.41
N LYS A 29 -12.10 -3.99 7.01
CA LYS A 29 -13.04 -3.17 7.78
C LYS A 29 -12.38 -2.65 9.06
N GLY A 30 -12.83 -1.49 9.52
CA GLY A 30 -12.35 -0.87 10.75
C GLY A 30 -11.36 0.27 10.53
N LYS A 31 -10.67 0.67 11.59
CA LYS A 31 -9.75 1.82 11.56
C LYS A 31 -8.52 1.51 10.74
N LEU A 32 -8.15 2.41 9.84
CA LEU A 32 -6.90 2.33 9.10
C LEU A 32 -5.72 2.36 10.07
N GLY A 33 -4.71 1.51 9.79
CA GLY A 33 -3.55 1.41 10.67
C GLY A 33 -3.85 0.81 12.05
N ALA A 34 -4.88 -0.01 12.20
CA ALA A 34 -5.19 -0.69 13.46
C ALA A 34 -4.08 -1.63 13.95
N GLY A 35 -3.26 -2.17 13.02
CA GLY A 35 -2.09 -2.99 13.33
C GLY A 35 -0.83 -2.22 13.67
N LEU A 36 -0.84 -0.89 13.58
CA LEU A 36 0.30 -0.07 13.99
C LEU A 36 0.44 -0.06 15.52
N GLY A 37 1.67 0.11 15.98
CA GLY A 37 1.97 0.17 17.41
C GLY A 37 1.06 1.14 18.18
N ARG A 38 0.67 0.75 19.39
CA ARG A 38 -0.28 1.51 20.24
C ARG A 38 0.21 2.95 20.50
N THR A 39 1.52 3.15 20.52
CA THR A 39 2.16 4.44 20.79
C THR A 39 2.24 5.37 19.60
N THR A 40 2.30 4.82 18.36
CA THR A 40 2.54 5.62 17.14
C THR A 40 1.33 5.68 16.19
N GLY A 41 0.50 4.66 16.18
CA GLY A 41 -0.62 4.55 15.22
C GLY A 41 -1.63 5.69 15.32
N TRP A 42 -1.90 6.21 16.52
CA TRP A 42 -2.82 7.33 16.71
C TRP A 42 -2.22 8.65 16.21
N ILE A 43 -0.91 8.85 16.37
CA ILE A 43 -0.19 10.05 15.90
C ILE A 43 -0.29 10.13 14.37
N HIS A 44 0.02 9.03 13.67
CA HIS A 44 -0.08 8.98 12.21
C HIS A 44 -1.50 9.29 11.72
N ARG A 45 -2.51 8.71 12.34
CA ARG A 45 -3.91 9.02 11.97
C ARG A 45 -4.28 10.48 12.21
N ALA A 46 -3.83 11.06 13.34
CA ALA A 46 -4.08 12.46 13.64
C ALA A 46 -3.40 13.38 12.61
N THR A 47 -2.17 13.08 12.24
CA THR A 47 -1.42 13.82 11.20
C THR A 47 -2.11 13.77 9.86
N LEU A 48 -2.51 12.58 9.40
CA LEU A 48 -3.23 12.40 8.15
C LEU A 48 -4.56 13.17 8.14
N LYS A 49 -5.33 13.05 9.23
CA LYS A 49 -6.60 13.80 9.39
C LYS A 49 -6.38 15.31 9.36
N LYS A 50 -5.36 15.80 10.07
CA LYS A 50 -4.99 17.24 10.04
C LYS A 50 -4.57 17.68 8.63
N GLY A 51 -3.91 16.81 7.87
CA GLY A 51 -3.55 17.02 6.47
C GLY A 51 -4.73 16.97 5.49
N GLY A 52 -5.95 16.67 5.95
CA GLY A 52 -7.14 16.59 5.10
C GLY A 52 -7.25 15.28 4.32
N VAL A 53 -6.54 14.23 4.73
CA VAL A 53 -6.62 12.91 4.08
C VAL A 53 -7.93 12.21 4.48
N GLU A 54 -8.73 11.83 3.48
CA GLU A 54 -9.93 11.02 3.70
C GLU A 54 -9.54 9.55 3.85
N MET A 55 -9.82 8.95 5.00
CA MET A 55 -9.47 7.58 5.33
C MET A 55 -10.71 6.67 5.29
N VAL A 56 -10.75 5.71 4.38
CA VAL A 56 -11.91 4.83 4.16
C VAL A 56 -11.53 3.37 4.30
N GLY A 57 -12.16 2.66 5.24
CA GLY A 57 -11.99 1.22 5.45
C GLY A 57 -13.15 0.40 4.89
N GLY A 58 -12.90 -0.89 4.63
CA GLY A 58 -13.91 -1.80 4.09
C GLY A 58 -14.23 -1.57 2.62
N VAL A 59 -13.27 -1.05 1.87
CA VAL A 59 -13.40 -0.69 0.46
C VAL A 59 -13.26 -1.94 -0.42
N GLN A 60 -14.17 -2.08 -1.38
CA GLN A 60 -14.04 -3.01 -2.50
C GLN A 60 -13.72 -2.18 -3.75
N TYR A 61 -12.63 -2.49 -4.41
CA TYR A 61 -12.23 -1.83 -5.66
C TYR A 61 -12.96 -2.49 -6.82
N GLU A 62 -13.63 -1.71 -7.66
CA GLU A 62 -14.40 -2.24 -8.79
C GLU A 62 -13.64 -2.04 -10.11
N LYS A 63 -13.26 -0.80 -10.44
CA LYS A 63 -12.51 -0.46 -11.66
C LYS A 63 -11.84 0.91 -11.55
N VAL A 64 -10.96 1.19 -12.49
CA VAL A 64 -10.40 2.53 -12.76
C VAL A 64 -10.74 2.87 -14.21
N ASP A 65 -11.24 4.06 -14.45
CA ASP A 65 -11.52 4.60 -15.78
C ASP A 65 -11.30 6.12 -15.78
N ASP A 66 -11.73 6.81 -16.86
CA ASP A 66 -11.54 8.24 -17.03
C ASP A 66 -12.32 9.08 -15.99
N ASP A 67 -13.33 8.52 -15.37
CA ASP A 67 -14.08 9.17 -14.28
C ASP A 67 -13.36 9.05 -12.93
N GLY A 68 -12.38 8.16 -12.82
CA GLY A 68 -11.57 7.93 -11.62
C GLY A 68 -11.61 6.50 -11.09
N LEU A 69 -11.47 6.34 -9.76
CA LEU A 69 -11.48 5.07 -9.07
C LEU A 69 -12.88 4.73 -8.55
N HIS A 70 -13.48 3.68 -9.09
CA HIS A 70 -14.77 3.15 -8.64
C HIS A 70 -14.60 2.22 -7.46
N VAL A 71 -15.27 2.54 -6.38
CA VAL A 71 -15.20 1.78 -5.13
C VAL A 71 -16.60 1.53 -4.58
N LYS A 72 -16.71 0.42 -3.83
CA LYS A 72 -17.90 0.11 -3.06
C LYS A 72 -17.55 0.05 -1.57
N VAL A 73 -18.31 0.73 -0.75
CA VAL A 73 -18.15 0.75 0.71
C VAL A 73 -19.47 0.29 1.32
N GLY A 74 -19.48 -0.93 1.84
CA GLY A 74 -20.72 -1.55 2.29
C GLY A 74 -21.70 -1.80 1.13
N ARG A 75 -22.80 -1.05 1.08
CA ARG A 75 -23.82 -1.13 0.01
C ARG A 75 -23.73 0.05 -0.97
N GLU A 76 -22.94 1.05 -0.65
CA GLU A 76 -22.83 2.30 -1.42
C GLU A 76 -21.69 2.19 -2.43
N ARG A 77 -21.95 2.61 -3.67
CA ARG A 77 -20.94 2.77 -4.72
C ARG A 77 -20.56 4.25 -4.80
N ARG A 78 -19.26 4.51 -4.92
CA ARG A 78 -18.69 5.85 -5.07
C ARG A 78 -17.69 5.86 -6.19
N VAL A 79 -17.65 6.94 -6.94
CA VAL A 79 -16.57 7.26 -7.87
C VAL A 79 -15.70 8.32 -7.21
N LEU A 80 -14.44 8.01 -7.01
CA LEU A 80 -13.46 8.96 -6.51
C LEU A 80 -12.77 9.57 -7.73
N ALA A 81 -13.09 10.83 -8.04
CA ALA A 81 -12.47 11.56 -9.14
C ALA A 81 -11.01 11.87 -8.77
N VAL A 82 -10.11 11.00 -9.17
CA VAL A 82 -8.66 11.06 -8.87
C VAL A 82 -7.86 10.93 -10.15
N ASP A 83 -6.77 11.69 -10.24
CA ASP A 83 -5.85 11.67 -11.38
C ASP A 83 -4.78 10.57 -11.25
N THR A 84 -4.56 10.09 -10.03
CA THR A 84 -3.49 9.12 -9.75
C THR A 84 -3.95 8.11 -8.70
N VAL A 85 -3.73 6.82 -8.98
CA VAL A 85 -3.96 5.73 -8.05
C VAL A 85 -2.61 5.07 -7.71
N VAL A 86 -2.25 5.07 -6.44
CA VAL A 86 -1.04 4.39 -5.94
C VAL A 86 -1.43 3.06 -5.30
N VAL A 87 -0.98 1.96 -5.87
CA VAL A 87 -1.27 0.61 -5.37
C VAL A 87 -0.22 0.21 -4.34
N CYS A 88 -0.62 0.16 -3.07
CA CYS A 88 0.20 -0.27 -1.95
C CYS A 88 -0.40 -1.50 -1.25
N ALA A 89 -1.14 -2.33 -1.99
CA ALA A 89 -1.96 -3.40 -1.43
C ALA A 89 -1.35 -4.77 -1.66
N GLY A 90 -0.70 -5.28 -0.62
CA GLY A 90 -0.16 -6.62 -0.60
C GLY A 90 1.24 -6.74 -1.19
N GLN A 91 1.78 -7.92 -1.04
CA GLN A 91 3.09 -8.32 -1.54
C GLN A 91 3.02 -9.78 -1.97
N VAL A 92 3.86 -10.16 -2.91
CA VAL A 92 3.99 -11.54 -3.41
C VAL A 92 5.38 -12.02 -3.03
N SER A 93 5.48 -13.26 -2.58
CA SER A 93 6.78 -13.89 -2.32
C SER A 93 7.56 -14.03 -3.64
N ASP A 94 8.81 -13.59 -3.61
CA ASP A 94 9.74 -13.81 -4.72
C ASP A 94 10.81 -14.82 -4.27
N ALA A 95 10.69 -16.04 -4.76
CA ALA A 95 11.62 -17.15 -4.57
C ALA A 95 12.26 -17.57 -5.90
N SER A 96 12.31 -16.68 -6.90
CA SER A 96 12.79 -16.97 -8.26
C SER A 96 14.23 -17.50 -8.32
N LEU A 97 15.04 -17.18 -7.33
CA LEU A 97 16.43 -17.67 -7.21
C LEU A 97 16.56 -19.09 -6.63
N GLU A 98 15.52 -19.62 -5.97
CA GLU A 98 15.59 -20.91 -5.27
C GLU A 98 15.87 -22.06 -6.24
N ALA A 99 15.04 -22.21 -7.27
CA ALA A 99 15.18 -23.31 -8.23
C ALA A 99 16.52 -23.27 -9.01
N PRO A 100 16.99 -22.14 -9.55
CA PRO A 100 18.30 -22.05 -10.19
C PRO A 100 19.47 -22.40 -9.27
N LEU A 101 19.45 -21.97 -8.02
CA LEU A 101 20.52 -22.27 -7.07
C LEU A 101 20.55 -23.75 -6.70
N LEU A 102 19.38 -24.37 -6.48
CA LEU A 102 19.27 -25.80 -6.24
C LEU A 102 19.78 -26.61 -7.43
N ALA A 103 19.48 -26.19 -8.65
CA ALA A 103 19.97 -26.83 -9.87
C ALA A 103 21.50 -26.78 -10.01
N LEU A 104 22.14 -25.77 -9.42
CA LEU A 104 23.59 -25.64 -9.34
C LEU A 104 24.20 -26.42 -8.16
N GLY A 105 23.39 -27.18 -7.40
CA GLY A 105 23.85 -27.90 -6.21
C GLY A 105 24.18 -27.01 -5.02
N VAL A 106 23.74 -25.74 -5.03
CA VAL A 106 23.96 -24.81 -3.92
C VAL A 106 22.89 -25.04 -2.86
N PRO A 107 23.25 -25.38 -1.62
CA PRO A 107 22.29 -25.49 -0.51
C PRO A 107 21.57 -24.17 -0.32
N THR A 108 20.27 -24.17 -0.57
CA THR A 108 19.46 -22.94 -0.57
C THR A 108 18.32 -23.05 0.43
N PHE A 109 18.09 -21.99 1.18
CA PHE A 109 16.99 -21.89 2.13
C PHE A 109 16.21 -20.60 1.91
N THR A 110 14.94 -20.73 1.64
CA THR A 110 14.04 -19.58 1.47
C THR A 110 13.44 -19.17 2.80
N ILE A 111 13.69 -17.95 3.25
CA ILE A 111 13.27 -17.42 4.55
C ILE A 111 12.56 -16.06 4.40
N GLY A 112 11.89 -15.60 5.45
CA GLY A 112 11.29 -14.28 5.52
C GLY A 112 10.22 -14.06 4.46
N GLY A 113 10.29 -12.93 3.77
CA GLY A 113 9.35 -12.53 2.72
C GLY A 113 9.41 -13.39 1.47
N ALA A 114 10.58 -13.92 1.13
CA ALA A 114 10.75 -14.84 0.01
C ALA A 114 10.02 -16.17 0.24
N HIS A 115 9.99 -16.66 1.50
CA HIS A 115 9.23 -17.85 1.87
C HIS A 115 7.72 -17.56 1.93
N LEU A 116 7.33 -16.47 2.58
CA LEU A 116 5.93 -16.07 2.73
C LEU A 116 5.81 -14.56 2.86
N ALA A 117 5.13 -13.92 1.89
CA ALA A 117 4.93 -12.47 1.87
C ALA A 117 3.76 -11.99 2.76
N ALA A 118 3.38 -12.75 3.78
CA ALA A 118 2.41 -12.32 4.78
C ALA A 118 3.14 -11.70 5.97
N GLU A 119 2.62 -10.58 6.48
CA GLU A 119 3.15 -9.91 7.68
C GLU A 119 4.69 -9.79 7.64
N LEU A 120 5.19 -9.00 6.69
CA LEU A 120 6.65 -8.82 6.52
C LEU A 120 7.24 -8.17 7.76
N ASP A 121 7.90 -8.98 8.58
CA ASP A 121 8.55 -8.61 9.82
C ASP A 121 9.98 -9.13 9.84
N ALA A 122 10.91 -8.25 10.17
CA ALA A 122 12.31 -8.59 10.35
C ALA A 122 12.50 -9.69 11.41
N LYS A 123 11.69 -9.71 12.46
CA LYS A 123 11.72 -10.71 13.53
C LYS A 123 11.56 -12.13 12.99
N ARG A 124 10.58 -12.35 12.09
CA ARG A 124 10.37 -13.67 11.48
C ARG A 124 11.55 -14.09 10.62
N ALA A 125 12.08 -13.19 9.81
CA ALA A 125 13.23 -13.48 8.95
C ALA A 125 14.47 -13.83 9.77
N ILE A 126 14.75 -13.09 10.83
CA ILE A 126 15.85 -13.33 11.76
C ILE A 126 15.67 -14.68 12.46
N ASP A 127 14.49 -14.96 13.03
CA ASP A 127 14.18 -16.21 13.72
C ASP A 127 14.35 -17.42 12.79
N GLN A 128 13.84 -17.34 11.57
CA GLN A 128 14.02 -18.38 10.57
C GLN A 128 15.49 -18.57 10.18
N GLY A 129 16.26 -17.50 10.06
CA GLY A 129 17.70 -17.58 9.75
C GLY A 129 18.52 -18.20 10.88
N VAL A 130 18.19 -17.89 12.14
CA VAL A 130 18.90 -18.42 13.31
C VAL A 130 18.57 -19.89 13.56
N ARG A 131 17.32 -20.31 13.34
CA ARG A 131 16.89 -21.71 13.58
C ARG A 131 17.34 -22.70 12.52
N ARG A 132 17.95 -22.25 11.41
CA ARG A 132 18.46 -23.16 10.39
C ARG A 132 19.63 -23.99 10.94
N PRO A 133 19.58 -25.31 10.77
CA PRO A 133 20.69 -26.16 11.23
C PRO A 133 21.97 -25.79 10.47
N ARG A 134 23.03 -25.58 11.22
CA ARG A 134 24.39 -25.31 10.72
C ARG A 134 25.06 -26.53 10.09
N SER A 135 24.44 -27.67 10.14
CA SER A 135 25.05 -28.94 9.72
C SER A 135 24.06 -29.77 8.91
N GLY A 136 24.52 -30.17 7.73
CA GLY A 136 23.95 -31.29 7.00
C GLY A 136 22.95 -30.91 5.92
N ILE A 137 23.39 -31.10 4.72
CA ILE A 137 22.63 -31.18 3.48
C ILE A 137 21.53 -32.22 3.68
N SER A 138 20.31 -31.77 4.00
CA SER A 138 19.12 -32.56 3.71
C SER A 138 18.28 -31.74 2.75
N PRO A 139 18.00 -32.23 1.53
CA PRO A 139 17.07 -31.58 0.65
C PRO A 139 15.70 -31.65 1.31
N HIS A 140 15.27 -30.53 1.88
CA HIS A 140 13.92 -30.44 2.41
C HIS A 140 12.96 -30.29 1.24
N ILE A 141 12.34 -31.39 0.89
CA ILE A 141 11.15 -31.43 0.05
C ILE A 141 10.08 -30.64 0.82
N SER A 142 9.77 -29.43 0.37
CA SER A 142 8.59 -28.72 0.85
C SER A 142 7.36 -29.52 0.48
N PRO A 143 6.46 -29.85 1.41
CA PRO A 143 5.17 -30.36 1.03
C PRO A 143 4.40 -29.24 0.33
N HIS A 144 4.25 -29.35 -0.98
CA HIS A 144 3.25 -28.62 -1.74
C HIS A 144 1.89 -29.02 -1.18
N LEU A 145 1.23 -28.13 -0.46
CA LEU A 145 -0.20 -28.20 -0.26
C LEU A 145 -0.86 -27.58 -1.51
N PRO A 146 -1.67 -28.34 -2.24
CA PRO A 146 -2.50 -27.80 -3.32
C PRO A 146 -3.65 -26.94 -2.77
N PRO A 147 -4.33 -26.20 -3.64
CA PRO A 147 -5.26 -25.10 -3.34
C PRO A 147 -6.48 -25.51 -2.55
#